data_344363926cafcb4f6b68d62b1822e293
#
_entry.id   344363926cafcb4f6b68d62b1822e293
#
_cell.length_a   1.000
_cell.length_b   1.000
_cell.length_c   1.000
_cell.angle_alpha   90.00
_cell.angle_beta   90.00
_cell.angle_gamma   90.00
#
_symmetry.space_group_name_H-M   'P 1'
#
loop_
_entity.id
_entity.type
_entity.pdbx_description
1 polymer ?
#
loop_
_entity_poly.entity_id
_entity_poly.type
_entity_poly.pdbx_seq_one_letter_code
_entity_poly.pdbx_strand_id
1 'polypeptide(L)'
;MSEVPDELVVLRGAIDNMDAALIHLLAERFRITREVGRLKAECGLPPADPAREAEQIARLRQLAVESNLDPEFAQKVITFIVAEVVRHHEAIADESGDDSRGADGGEAEVPGSGS
;
A
#
# COMPACT_ATOMS: atom_id res chain seq x y z
N MET A 1 4.21 -19.39 -39.95
CA MET A 1 3.73 -18.88 -38.87
C MET A 1 4.58 -19.00 -37.73
N SER A 2 4.62 -18.09 -36.94
CA SER A 2 5.47 -18.20 -35.86
C SER A 2 4.74 -18.76 -34.73
N GLU A 3 5.35 -19.68 -34.13
CA GLU A 3 4.76 -20.27 -33.00
C GLU A 3 5.54 -19.93 -31.81
N VAL A 4 4.86 -19.78 -30.71
CA VAL A 4 5.49 -19.48 -29.43
C VAL A 4 6.19 -20.77 -28.97
N PRO A 5 7.46 -20.71 -28.60
CA PRO A 5 8.14 -21.89 -28.10
C PRO A 5 7.47 -22.42 -26.83
N ASP A 6 7.49 -23.72 -26.67
CA ASP A 6 6.90 -24.35 -25.48
C ASP A 6 7.51 -23.81 -24.20
N GLU A 7 8.80 -23.54 -24.22
CA GLU A 7 9.47 -23.01 -23.06
C GLU A 7 8.89 -21.66 -22.66
N LEU A 8 8.56 -20.84 -23.65
CA LEU A 8 7.99 -19.53 -23.37
C LEU A 8 6.58 -19.67 -22.79
N VAL A 9 5.81 -20.64 -23.28
CA VAL A 9 4.49 -20.88 -22.74
C VAL A 9 4.57 -21.24 -21.26
N VAL A 10 5.52 -22.10 -20.89
CA VAL A 10 5.71 -22.49 -19.50
C VAL A 10 6.09 -21.29 -18.65
N LEU A 11 7.01 -20.46 -19.15
CA LEU A 11 7.46 -19.30 -18.41
C LEU A 11 6.33 -18.28 -18.23
N ARG A 12 5.53 -18.09 -19.25
CA ARG A 12 4.38 -17.19 -19.15
C ARG A 12 3.36 -17.70 -18.14
N GLY A 13 3.17 -19.02 -18.07
CA GLY A 13 2.31 -19.59 -17.06
C GLY A 13 2.80 -19.33 -15.66
N ALA A 14 4.13 -19.43 -15.48
CA ALA A 14 4.72 -19.13 -14.19
C ALA A 14 4.52 -17.65 -13.83
N ILE A 15 4.68 -16.76 -14.80
CA ILE A 15 4.44 -15.34 -14.58
C ILE A 15 2.98 -15.10 -14.19
N ASP A 16 2.05 -15.73 -14.89
CA ASP A 16 0.64 -15.57 -14.56
C ASP A 16 0.35 -16.00 -13.13
N ASN A 17 0.97 -17.07 -12.68
CA ASN A 17 0.79 -17.52 -11.31
C ASN A 17 1.36 -16.52 -10.31
N MET A 18 2.52 -15.94 -10.63
CA MET A 18 3.11 -14.95 -9.75
C MET A 18 2.26 -13.70 -9.72
N ASP A 19 1.71 -13.28 -10.87
CA ASP A 19 0.85 -12.12 -10.90
C ASP A 19 -0.39 -12.32 -10.04
N ALA A 20 -0.97 -13.51 -10.11
CA ALA A 20 -2.13 -13.82 -9.28
C ALA A 20 -1.77 -13.73 -7.80
N ALA A 21 -0.62 -14.28 -7.41
CA ALA A 21 -0.18 -14.22 -6.03
C ALA A 21 0.04 -12.77 -5.59
N LEU A 22 0.62 -11.97 -6.47
CA LEU A 22 0.88 -10.57 -6.18
C LEU A 22 -0.43 -9.82 -5.91
N ILE A 23 -1.42 -10.05 -6.75
CA ILE A 23 -2.73 -9.38 -6.56
C ILE A 23 -3.37 -9.82 -5.25
N HIS A 24 -3.30 -11.11 -4.92
CA HIS A 24 -3.85 -11.58 -3.65
C HIS A 24 -3.11 -10.96 -2.47
N LEU A 25 -1.79 -10.83 -2.57
CA LEU A 25 -1.00 -10.22 -1.51
C LEU A 25 -1.35 -8.74 -1.35
N LEU A 26 -1.51 -8.04 -2.46
CA LEU A 26 -1.89 -6.63 -2.41
C LEU A 26 -3.28 -6.47 -1.78
N ALA A 27 -4.22 -7.34 -2.15
CA ALA A 27 -5.56 -7.28 -1.58
C ALA A 27 -5.51 -7.48 -0.07
N GLU A 28 -4.71 -8.43 0.38
CA GLU A 28 -4.58 -8.70 1.80
C GLU A 28 -3.89 -7.54 2.52
N ARG A 29 -2.87 -6.98 1.89
CA ARG A 29 -2.17 -5.85 2.46
C ARG A 29 -3.12 -4.66 2.61
N PHE A 30 -3.93 -4.39 1.59
CA PHE A 30 -4.89 -3.27 1.67
C PHE A 30 -5.99 -3.56 2.71
N ARG A 31 -6.37 -4.82 2.87
CA ARG A 31 -7.33 -5.15 3.92
C ARG A 31 -6.76 -4.78 5.29
N ILE A 32 -5.49 -5.09 5.51
CA ILE A 32 -4.84 -4.79 6.79
C ILE A 32 -4.68 -3.29 6.98
N THR A 33 -4.28 -2.58 5.92
CA THR A 33 -4.07 -1.14 6.07
C THR A 33 -5.38 -0.39 6.22
N ARG A 34 -6.50 -0.94 5.72
CA ARG A 34 -7.80 -0.34 6.02
C ARG A 34 -8.10 -0.40 7.51
N GLU A 35 -7.73 -1.51 8.17
CA GLU A 35 -7.89 -1.61 9.60
C GLU A 35 -7.02 -0.58 10.32
N VAL A 36 -5.79 -0.43 9.83
CA VAL A 36 -4.89 0.58 10.37
C VAL A 36 -5.49 1.97 10.20
N GLY A 37 -6.04 2.25 9.02
CA GLY A 37 -6.64 3.55 8.77
C GLY A 37 -7.83 3.83 9.67
N ARG A 38 -8.66 2.82 9.90
CA ARG A 38 -9.79 2.96 10.80
C ARG A 38 -9.31 3.25 12.22
N LEU A 39 -8.29 2.53 12.67
CA LEU A 39 -7.76 2.72 13.99
C LEU A 39 -7.14 4.11 14.15
N LYS A 40 -6.39 4.56 13.13
CA LYS A 40 -5.84 5.91 13.17
C LYS A 40 -6.93 6.97 13.29
N ALA A 41 -7.99 6.80 12.52
CA ALA A 41 -9.10 7.75 12.57
C ALA A 41 -9.75 7.77 13.96
N GLU A 42 -9.93 6.60 14.55
CA GLU A 42 -10.51 6.50 15.88
C GLU A 42 -9.64 7.15 16.93
N CYS A 43 -8.33 7.05 16.76
CA CYS A 43 -7.39 7.58 17.74
C CYS A 43 -6.97 9.01 17.44
N GLY A 44 -7.48 9.60 16.39
CA GLY A 44 -7.09 10.95 16.01
C GLY A 44 -5.68 11.04 15.47
N LEU A 45 -5.16 9.96 14.93
CA LEU A 45 -3.82 9.96 14.38
C LEU A 45 -3.84 10.33 12.90
N PRO A 46 -2.76 10.89 12.41
CA PRO A 46 -2.68 11.34 11.02
C PRO A 46 -2.66 10.20 10.01
N PRO A 47 -3.24 10.39 8.84
CA PRO A 47 -3.21 9.37 7.79
C PRO A 47 -1.81 9.06 7.26
N ALA A 48 -0.92 10.03 7.22
CA ALA A 48 0.43 9.80 6.72
C ALA A 48 1.46 9.79 7.82
N ASP A 49 2.52 9.03 7.66
CA ASP A 49 3.57 8.93 8.67
C ASP A 49 4.91 8.91 7.93
N PRO A 50 5.50 10.06 7.72
CA PRO A 50 6.77 10.12 6.96
C PRO A 50 7.89 9.28 7.57
N ALA A 51 7.95 9.20 8.90
CA ALA A 51 9.00 8.39 9.53
C ALA A 51 8.79 6.91 9.23
N ARG A 52 7.56 6.45 9.31
CA ARG A 52 7.25 5.07 8.98
C ARG A 52 7.52 4.78 7.51
N GLU A 53 7.19 5.71 6.64
CA GLU A 53 7.41 5.54 5.23
C GLU A 53 8.91 5.41 4.93
N ALA A 54 9.74 6.24 5.58
CA ALA A 54 11.17 6.18 5.39
C ALA A 54 11.72 4.82 5.85
N GLU A 55 11.22 4.30 6.95
CA GLU A 55 11.62 2.99 7.43
C GLU A 55 11.24 1.89 6.46
N GLN A 56 10.04 1.98 5.90
CA GLN A 56 9.58 0.98 4.93
C GLN A 56 10.45 0.98 3.69
N ILE A 57 10.77 2.16 3.19
CA ILE A 57 11.59 2.27 2.00
C ILE A 57 12.97 1.67 2.26
N ALA A 58 13.58 2.01 3.38
CA ALA A 58 14.91 1.49 3.70
C ALA A 58 14.89 -0.03 3.80
N ARG A 59 13.89 -0.57 4.47
CA ARG A 59 13.78 -2.01 4.65
C ARG A 59 13.57 -2.71 3.31
N LEU A 60 12.73 -2.16 2.47
CA LEU A 60 12.42 -2.82 1.21
C LEU A 60 13.55 -2.71 0.20
N ARG A 61 14.30 -1.61 0.25
CA ARG A 61 15.49 -1.53 -0.58
C ARG A 61 16.49 -2.62 -0.19
N GLN A 62 16.65 -2.86 1.12
CA GLN A 62 17.56 -3.91 1.58
C GLN A 62 17.07 -5.29 1.15
N LEU A 63 15.77 -5.56 1.31
CA LEU A 63 15.22 -6.83 0.87
C LEU A 63 15.37 -7.02 -0.63
N ALA A 64 15.23 -5.94 -1.39
CA ALA A 64 15.41 -6.01 -2.83
C ALA A 64 16.83 -6.42 -3.18
N VAL A 65 17.81 -5.83 -2.53
CA VAL A 65 19.20 -6.19 -2.77
C VAL A 65 19.41 -7.67 -2.47
N GLU A 66 18.87 -8.15 -1.36
CA GLU A 66 19.03 -9.54 -0.97
C GLU A 66 18.32 -10.49 -1.93
N SER A 67 17.31 -10.00 -2.64
CA SER A 67 16.54 -10.81 -3.57
C SER A 67 16.95 -10.60 -5.02
N ASN A 68 18.03 -9.88 -5.24
CA ASN A 68 18.52 -9.58 -6.60
C ASN A 68 17.50 -8.79 -7.41
N LEU A 69 16.77 -7.90 -6.74
CA LEU A 69 15.83 -7.02 -7.39
C LEU A 69 16.37 -5.61 -7.32
N ASP A 70 16.19 -4.84 -8.37
CA ASP A 70 16.66 -3.46 -8.39
C ASP A 70 16.01 -2.67 -7.25
N PRO A 71 16.80 -2.16 -6.29
CA PRO A 71 16.21 -1.43 -5.16
C PRO A 71 15.50 -0.14 -5.57
N GLU A 72 15.91 0.48 -6.69
CA GLU A 72 15.20 1.66 -7.17
C GLU A 72 13.80 1.31 -7.62
N PHE A 73 13.66 0.17 -8.29
CA PHE A 73 12.37 -0.31 -8.71
C PHE A 73 11.51 -0.64 -7.50
N ALA A 74 12.09 -1.33 -6.52
CA ALA A 74 11.36 -1.68 -5.29
C ALA A 74 10.86 -0.41 -4.59
N GLN A 75 11.68 0.63 -4.56
CA GLN A 75 11.28 1.88 -3.94
C GLN A 75 10.12 2.52 -4.69
N LYS A 76 10.15 2.50 -6.02
CA LYS A 76 9.04 3.05 -6.81
C LYS A 76 7.75 2.33 -6.51
N VAL A 77 7.81 1.00 -6.40
CA VAL A 77 6.62 0.20 -6.14
C VAL A 77 6.04 0.53 -4.76
N ILE A 78 6.88 0.55 -3.72
CA ILE A 78 6.35 0.78 -2.39
C ILE A 78 5.86 2.23 -2.24
N THR A 79 6.54 3.18 -2.89
CA THR A 79 6.10 4.56 -2.85
C THR A 79 4.69 4.69 -3.46
N PHE A 80 4.46 4.01 -4.56
CA PHE A 80 3.14 4.01 -5.19
C PHE A 80 2.09 3.40 -4.26
N ILE A 81 2.41 2.27 -3.64
CA ILE A 81 1.48 1.58 -2.75
C ILE A 81 1.16 2.46 -1.54
N VAL A 82 2.16 3.07 -0.93
CA VAL A 82 1.95 3.91 0.24
C VAL A 82 1.09 5.12 -0.10
N ALA A 83 1.29 5.70 -1.27
CA ALA A 83 0.47 6.83 -1.69
C ALA A 83 -1.00 6.43 -1.79
N GLU A 84 -1.27 5.23 -2.31
CA GLU A 84 -2.65 4.73 -2.38
C GLU A 84 -3.22 4.48 -1.00
N VAL A 85 -2.39 3.93 -0.09
CA VAL A 85 -2.84 3.68 1.28
C VAL A 85 -3.19 4.98 1.99
N VAL A 86 -2.33 6.00 1.85
CA VAL A 86 -2.58 7.28 2.49
C VAL A 86 -3.86 7.89 1.94
N ARG A 87 -4.08 7.79 0.65
CA ARG A 87 -5.31 8.30 0.05
C ARG A 87 -6.54 7.62 0.65
N HIS A 88 -6.46 6.31 0.87
CA HIS A 88 -7.55 5.56 1.50
C HIS A 88 -7.73 5.99 2.94
N HIS A 89 -6.62 6.22 3.67
CA HIS A 89 -6.69 6.66 5.06
C HIS A 89 -7.33 8.04 5.15
N GLU A 90 -7.02 8.91 4.20
CA GLU A 90 -7.61 10.23 4.17
C GLU A 90 -9.12 10.14 3.94
N ALA A 91 -9.54 9.23 3.07
CA ALA A 91 -10.96 9.04 2.83
C ALA A 91 -11.67 8.53 4.08
N ILE A 92 -11.04 7.62 4.82
CA ILE A 92 -11.61 7.12 6.06
C ILE A 92 -11.71 8.24 7.09
N ALA A 93 -10.66 9.05 7.19
CA ALA A 93 -10.65 10.16 8.14
C ALA A 93 -11.73 11.18 7.79
N ASP A 94 -11.91 11.44 6.49
CA ASP A 94 -12.95 12.35 6.04
C ASP A 94 -14.33 11.83 6.39
N GLU A 95 -14.56 10.55 6.21
CA GLU A 95 -15.84 9.96 6.57
C GLU A 95 -16.09 10.09 8.05
N SER A 96 -15.07 9.82 8.86
CA SER A 96 -15.20 9.96 10.30
C SER A 96 -15.45 11.42 10.66
N GLY A 97 -14.76 12.32 9.99
CA GLY A 97 -14.94 13.72 10.22
C GLY A 97 -16.32 14.20 9.84
N ASP A 98 -16.84 13.68 8.73
CA ASP A 98 -18.19 14.01 8.33
C ASP A 98 -19.20 13.55 9.37
N ASP A 99 -19.04 12.33 9.85
CA ASP A 99 -19.94 11.85 10.89
C ASP A 99 -19.84 12.73 12.12
N SER A 100 -18.65 13.08 12.52
CA SER A 100 -18.47 13.92 13.67
C SER A 100 -19.08 15.28 13.44
N ARG A 101 -18.91 15.80 12.27
CA ARG A 101 -19.44 17.08 11.96
C ARG A 101 -20.93 17.08 12.01
N GLY A 102 -21.52 16.02 11.56
CA GLY A 102 -22.94 15.88 11.64
C GLY A 102 -23.39 15.87 13.06
N ALA A 103 -22.58 15.37 13.95
CA ALA A 103 -22.97 15.31 15.33
C ALA A 103 -22.64 16.57 16.05
N ASP A 104 -21.50 17.12 15.88
CA ASP A 104 -21.21 18.20 16.70
C ASP A 104 -20.33 19.19 16.10
N GLY A 105 -20.08 19.11 14.93
CA GLY A 105 -19.38 20.11 14.42
C GLY A 105 -17.97 20.09 14.24
N GLY A 106 -17.47 19.29 14.05
CA GLY A 106 -16.29 19.35 13.66
C GLY A 106 -15.08 19.29 14.10
N GLU A 107 -14.26 18.79 13.70
CA GLU A 107 -13.22 18.66 14.22
C GLU A 107 -12.10 18.38 13.57
N ALA A 108 -11.23 18.48 13.76
CA ALA A 108 -10.13 18.49 13.21
C ALA A 108 -9.51 17.38 12.83
N GLU A 109 -8.82 17.33 11.97
CA GLU A 109 -8.28 16.25 11.68
C GLU A 109 -6.91 16.27 11.65
N VAL A 110 -6.22 15.46 11.34
CA VAL A 110 -5.04 15.33 11.55
C VAL A 110 -4.19 14.92 10.55
N PRO A 111 -3.07 15.23 10.41
CA PRO A 111 -2.17 14.97 9.43
C PRO A 111 -1.58 13.68 9.43
N GLY A 112 -1.15 13.17 8.55
CA GLY A 112 -0.83 12.02 8.36
C GLY A 112 0.21 11.10 8.41
N SER A 113 0.08 9.86 8.39
CA SER A 113 1.03 8.95 8.59
C SER A 113 0.82 7.73 7.84
N GLY A 114 1.56 7.26 7.08
CA GLY A 114 1.33 6.20 6.21
C GLY A 114 1.42 4.86 6.73
N SER A 115 1.00 3.90 6.19
CA SER A 115 0.91 2.59 6.68
C SER A 115 2.08 1.77 6.57
#